data_675dbfa3d37a22af1b57532a7309a853
#
_entry.id   675dbfa3d37a22af1b57532a7309a853
#
_cell.length_a   1.000
_cell.length_b   1.000
_cell.length_c   1.000
_cell.angle_alpha   90.00
_cell.angle_beta   90.00
_cell.angle_gamma   90.00
#
_symmetry.space_group_name_H-M   'P 1'
#
loop_
_entity.id
_entity.type
_entity.pdbx_description
1 polymer ?
#
loop_
_entity_poly.entity_id
_entity_poly.type
_entity_poly.pdbx_seq_one_letter_code
_entity_poly.pdbx_strand_id
1 'polypeptide(L)'
;MKKIFTLICMLVISSAVFSQGKTIDNAYLKCQYEYICKEDTLSDKTSDDLLILQIGENISKCYSYYSNQVDSIRALPNWSEIMKKHLDYAFSKEKINPNDYPHKRMKAYVYKNYPQGKMSVTDGLSLQDYVYEDELNAQQWEMHDSTKTILDYPCQMAECDFRGRQWTAWFSTNVPVSDGPWKFGGLPGLIMEVYDKGSKYHFTIIGLKKVENEPIIFSESYVGSKRFEKTNRLDFLKAKKDI
;
A
#
# COMPACT_ATOMS: atom_id res chain seq x y z
N MET A 1 61.53 13.06 -33.01
CA MET A 1 60.27 12.37 -33.07
C MET A 1 59.83 12.07 -31.63
N LYS A 2 58.89 12.86 -31.07
CA LYS A 2 58.39 12.71 -29.72
C LYS A 2 57.10 11.88 -29.81
N LYS A 3 57.10 10.66 -29.24
CA LYS A 3 55.90 9.82 -29.11
C LYS A 3 55.05 10.33 -27.92
N ILE A 4 53.88 10.85 -28.23
CA ILE A 4 52.87 11.24 -27.26
C ILE A 4 52.12 9.96 -26.88
N PHE A 5 52.29 9.53 -25.63
CA PHE A 5 51.52 8.41 -25.04
C PHE A 5 50.22 9.03 -24.47
N THR A 6 49.12 8.82 -25.19
CA THR A 6 47.79 9.26 -24.72
C THR A 6 47.27 8.17 -23.77
N LEU A 7 47.29 8.49 -22.45
CA LEU A 7 46.73 7.65 -21.39
C LEU A 7 45.21 7.83 -21.43
N ILE A 8 44.46 6.87 -21.96
CA ILE A 8 43.00 6.81 -21.91
C ILE A 8 42.64 6.32 -20.50
N CYS A 9 42.24 7.26 -19.64
CA CYS A 9 41.68 6.94 -18.33
C CYS A 9 40.22 6.45 -18.53
N MET A 10 40.02 5.12 -18.56
CA MET A 10 38.69 4.52 -18.51
C MET A 10 38.09 4.80 -17.13
N LEU A 11 37.22 5.78 -17.05
CA LEU A 11 36.35 5.97 -15.91
C LEU A 11 35.34 4.82 -15.89
N VAL A 12 35.62 3.79 -15.09
CA VAL A 12 34.62 2.77 -14.74
C VAL A 12 33.63 3.44 -13.81
N ILE A 13 32.53 3.94 -14.38
CA ILE A 13 31.35 4.34 -13.61
C ILE A 13 30.74 3.04 -13.10
N SER A 14 31.12 2.66 -11.87
CA SER A 14 30.37 1.64 -11.13
C SER A 14 28.99 2.21 -10.85
N SER A 15 28.04 1.94 -11.74
CA SER A 15 26.62 2.12 -11.44
C SER A 15 26.29 1.21 -10.28
N ALA A 16 26.23 1.78 -9.06
CA ALA A 16 25.60 1.12 -7.95
C ALA A 16 24.16 0.80 -8.39
N VAL A 17 23.92 -0.46 -8.73
CA VAL A 17 22.58 -0.97 -8.99
C VAL A 17 21.87 -0.98 -7.63
N PHE A 18 21.33 0.18 -7.24
CA PHE A 18 20.27 0.17 -6.27
C PHE A 18 19.17 -0.72 -6.86
N SER A 19 18.73 -1.71 -6.11
CA SER A 19 17.59 -2.54 -6.47
C SER A 19 16.36 -1.62 -6.55
N GLN A 20 16.28 -0.86 -7.64
CA GLN A 20 15.08 -0.14 -7.99
C GLN A 20 14.07 -1.19 -8.41
N GLY A 21 12.89 -1.19 -7.77
CA GLY A 21 11.82 -2.11 -8.15
C GLY A 21 11.48 -1.95 -9.63
N LYS A 22 10.84 -2.96 -10.21
CA LYS A 22 10.41 -2.97 -11.60
C LYS A 22 9.14 -2.13 -11.74
N THR A 23 9.10 -1.17 -12.66
CA THR A 23 7.85 -0.53 -13.09
C THR A 23 7.01 -1.58 -13.80
N ILE A 24 5.80 -1.84 -13.28
CA ILE A 24 4.88 -2.86 -13.77
C ILE A 24 3.67 -2.27 -14.49
N ASP A 25 3.33 -0.99 -14.25
CA ASP A 25 2.31 -0.21 -14.94
C ASP A 25 2.53 1.27 -14.62
N ASN A 26 1.69 2.18 -15.18
CA ASN A 26 1.66 3.60 -14.87
C ASN A 26 0.27 4.01 -14.42
N ALA A 27 0.18 4.66 -13.27
CA ALA A 27 -1.08 5.14 -12.74
C ALA A 27 -1.58 6.37 -13.49
N TYR A 28 -2.87 6.40 -13.79
CA TYR A 28 -3.62 7.56 -14.29
C TYR A 28 -4.58 8.13 -13.26
N LEU A 29 -4.87 7.36 -12.18
CA LEU A 29 -5.74 7.77 -11.10
C LEU A 29 -5.10 7.43 -9.76
N LYS A 30 -5.22 8.33 -8.78
CA LYS A 30 -4.71 8.13 -7.43
C LYS A 30 -5.77 8.50 -6.41
N CYS A 31 -6.07 7.55 -5.53
CA CYS A 31 -7.04 7.71 -4.46
C CYS A 31 -6.35 7.68 -3.10
N GLN A 32 -6.89 8.43 -2.16
CA GLN A 32 -6.48 8.47 -0.76
C GLN A 32 -7.63 7.96 0.10
N TYR A 33 -7.33 7.02 0.99
CA TYR A 33 -8.30 6.50 1.94
C TYR A 33 -7.80 6.71 3.36
N GLU A 34 -8.65 7.28 4.20
CA GLU A 34 -8.50 7.12 5.63
C GLU A 34 -8.84 5.68 6.00
N TYR A 35 -7.99 5.05 6.77
CA TYR A 35 -8.20 3.72 7.31
C TYR A 35 -8.19 3.77 8.82
N ILE A 36 -9.27 3.31 9.46
CA ILE A 36 -9.41 3.22 10.91
C ILE A 36 -9.56 1.75 11.29
N CYS A 37 -8.78 1.30 12.27
CA CYS A 37 -8.89 -0.03 12.85
C CYS A 37 -9.10 0.07 14.36
N LYS A 38 -10.13 -0.57 14.90
CA LYS A 38 -10.27 -0.76 16.34
C LYS A 38 -9.31 -1.85 16.80
N GLU A 39 -8.36 -1.50 17.67
CA GLU A 39 -7.35 -2.43 18.17
C GLU A 39 -7.99 -3.51 19.04
N ASP A 40 -8.98 -3.10 19.85
CA ASP A 40 -9.71 -3.99 20.75
C ASP A 40 -11.22 -3.72 20.65
N THR A 41 -12.02 -4.77 20.75
CA THR A 41 -13.49 -4.66 20.77
C THR A 41 -14.02 -4.17 22.12
N LEU A 42 -13.21 -4.18 23.17
CA LEU A 42 -13.55 -3.78 24.53
C LEU A 42 -13.07 -2.35 24.88
N SER A 43 -12.26 -1.75 24.03
CA SER A 43 -11.77 -0.38 24.21
C SER A 43 -12.08 0.48 22.98
N ASP A 44 -12.21 1.80 23.20
CA ASP A 44 -12.35 2.77 22.10
C ASP A 44 -11.02 3.10 21.42
N LYS A 45 -9.96 2.33 21.71
CA LYS A 45 -8.66 2.56 21.14
C LYS A 45 -8.65 2.19 19.66
N THR A 46 -8.33 3.16 18.82
CA THR A 46 -8.22 3.01 17.38
C THR A 46 -6.79 3.26 16.91
N SER A 47 -6.39 2.59 15.86
CA SER A 47 -5.24 2.96 15.04
C SER A 47 -5.74 3.48 13.69
N ASP A 48 -5.03 4.46 13.14
CA ASP A 48 -5.33 5.07 11.86
C ASP A 48 -4.19 4.87 10.86
N ASP A 49 -4.51 4.94 9.58
CA ASP A 49 -3.53 4.96 8.49
C ASP A 49 -4.08 5.77 7.30
N LEU A 50 -3.18 6.27 6.46
CA LEU A 50 -3.51 6.86 5.18
C LEU A 50 -3.09 5.90 4.08
N LEU A 51 -4.06 5.33 3.38
CA LEU A 51 -3.79 4.43 2.28
C LEU A 51 -3.82 5.17 0.94
N ILE A 52 -2.88 4.82 0.09
CA ILE A 52 -2.80 5.28 -1.29
C ILE A 52 -3.16 4.12 -2.20
N LEU A 53 -4.11 4.36 -3.11
CA LEU A 53 -4.44 3.47 -4.21
C LEU A 53 -4.02 4.14 -5.51
N GLN A 54 -3.02 3.58 -6.18
CA GLN A 54 -2.61 3.94 -7.53
C GLN A 54 -3.31 2.99 -8.50
N ILE A 55 -3.99 3.51 -9.50
CA ILE A 55 -4.72 2.74 -10.51
C ILE A 55 -4.11 3.04 -11.88
N GLY A 56 -3.52 2.00 -12.47
CA GLY A 56 -3.00 1.98 -13.83
C GLY A 56 -4.01 1.39 -14.82
N GLU A 57 -3.58 1.19 -16.04
CA GLU A 57 -4.44 0.63 -17.09
C GLU A 57 -4.81 -0.83 -16.81
N ASN A 58 -3.87 -1.62 -16.30
CA ASN A 58 -4.07 -3.04 -16.04
C ASN A 58 -3.84 -3.42 -14.57
N ILE A 59 -3.00 -2.68 -13.86
CA ILE A 59 -2.54 -3.02 -12.51
C ILE A 59 -2.86 -1.88 -11.56
N SER A 60 -3.26 -2.23 -10.34
CA SER A 60 -3.32 -1.24 -9.27
C SER A 60 -2.46 -1.63 -8.07
N LYS A 61 -2.06 -0.64 -7.27
CA LYS A 61 -1.25 -0.80 -6.07
C LYS A 61 -1.87 -0.04 -4.91
N CYS A 62 -2.14 -0.75 -3.81
CA CYS A 62 -2.60 -0.14 -2.57
C CYS A 62 -1.54 -0.31 -1.47
N TYR A 63 -1.23 0.78 -0.75
CA TYR A 63 -0.19 0.80 0.27
C TYR A 63 -0.42 1.92 1.29
N SER A 64 0.20 1.80 2.48
CA SER A 64 0.25 2.85 3.49
C SER A 64 1.19 3.98 3.05
N TYR A 65 0.72 5.21 3.08
CA TYR A 65 1.54 6.41 2.84
C TYR A 65 2.74 6.45 3.81
N TYR A 66 2.51 6.21 5.09
CA TYR A 66 3.54 6.28 6.13
C TYR A 66 4.59 5.17 5.97
N SER A 67 4.14 3.95 5.66
CA SER A 67 5.08 2.84 5.40
C SER A 67 5.94 3.09 4.17
N ASN A 68 5.33 3.61 3.10
CA ASN A 68 6.06 3.97 1.89
C ASN A 68 7.03 5.15 2.11
N GLN A 69 6.67 6.11 2.97
CA GLN A 69 7.57 7.21 3.36
C GLN A 69 8.83 6.66 4.05
N VAL A 70 8.67 5.73 5.01
CA VAL A 70 9.81 5.08 5.68
C VAL A 70 10.68 4.32 4.68
N ASP A 71 10.08 3.56 3.76
CA ASP A 71 10.83 2.82 2.75
C ASP A 71 11.55 3.76 1.78
N SER A 72 10.95 4.87 1.41
CA SER A 72 11.57 5.92 0.59
C SER A 72 12.76 6.58 1.29
N ILE A 73 12.62 6.90 2.59
CA ILE A 73 13.73 7.45 3.39
C ILE A 73 14.87 6.43 3.47
N ARG A 74 14.59 5.16 3.75
CA ARG A 74 15.59 4.09 3.85
C ARG A 74 16.35 3.85 2.54
N ALA A 75 15.76 4.21 1.40
CA ALA A 75 16.42 4.15 0.11
C ALA A 75 17.49 5.23 -0.11
N LEU A 76 17.56 6.25 0.74
CA LEU A 76 18.52 7.34 0.63
C LEU A 76 19.87 6.95 1.24
N PRO A 77 21.02 7.36 0.67
CA PRO A 77 22.33 7.07 1.22
C PRO A 77 22.53 7.55 2.68
N ASN A 78 21.91 8.67 3.03
CA ASN A 78 22.00 9.31 4.35
C ASN A 78 20.75 9.04 5.22
N TRP A 79 20.04 7.94 4.99
CA TRP A 79 18.79 7.62 5.68
C TRP A 79 18.89 7.63 7.21
N SER A 80 20.01 7.16 7.75
CA SER A 80 20.23 7.11 9.21
C SER A 80 20.31 8.50 9.85
N GLU A 81 20.92 9.45 9.15
CA GLU A 81 20.98 10.86 9.59
C GLU A 81 19.60 11.51 9.54
N ILE A 82 18.83 11.25 8.48
CA ILE A 82 17.46 11.76 8.33
C ILE A 82 16.58 11.20 9.45
N MET A 83 16.61 9.89 9.68
CA MET A 83 15.83 9.25 10.74
C MET A 83 16.21 9.77 12.12
N LYS A 84 17.51 9.95 12.37
CA LYS A 84 17.99 10.52 13.63
C LYS A 84 17.44 11.92 13.87
N LYS A 85 17.46 12.80 12.87
CA LYS A 85 16.90 14.16 13.00
C LYS A 85 15.41 14.14 13.39
N HIS A 86 14.61 13.24 12.76
CA HIS A 86 13.21 13.08 13.13
C HIS A 86 13.02 12.57 14.57
N LEU A 87 13.83 11.60 14.99
CA LEU A 87 13.78 11.07 16.35
C LEU A 87 14.21 12.13 17.38
N ASP A 88 15.31 12.82 17.12
CA ASP A 88 15.80 13.90 18.00
C ASP A 88 14.72 14.99 18.18
N TYR A 89 14.01 15.35 17.09
CA TYR A 89 12.89 16.28 17.15
C TYR A 89 11.73 15.72 17.99
N ALA A 90 11.33 14.46 17.77
CA ALA A 90 10.25 13.83 18.53
C ALA A 90 10.56 13.75 20.03
N PHE A 91 11.80 13.37 20.37
CA PHE A 91 12.26 13.26 21.76
C PHE A 91 12.53 14.62 22.45
N SER A 92 12.63 15.71 21.69
CA SER A 92 12.75 17.06 22.27
C SER A 92 11.41 17.60 22.81
N LYS A 93 10.29 16.94 22.49
CA LYS A 93 8.97 17.34 22.94
C LYS A 93 8.63 16.77 24.32
N GLU A 94 7.86 17.50 25.09
CA GLU A 94 7.36 17.08 26.41
C GLU A 94 6.50 15.81 26.34
N LYS A 95 5.71 15.66 25.23
CA LYS A 95 4.96 14.45 24.89
C LYS A 95 5.33 13.99 23.50
N ILE A 96 5.82 12.75 23.38
CA ILE A 96 6.09 12.13 22.10
C ILE A 96 4.76 11.71 21.45
N ASN A 97 4.49 12.24 20.25
CA ASN A 97 3.41 11.76 19.41
C ASN A 97 4.01 10.81 18.34
N PRO A 98 3.44 9.61 18.13
CA PRO A 98 3.89 8.73 17.05
C PRO A 98 3.94 9.41 15.66
N ASN A 99 3.13 10.43 15.42
CA ASN A 99 3.13 11.19 14.17
C ASN A 99 4.33 12.16 14.02
N ASP A 100 5.14 12.35 15.06
CA ASP A 100 6.28 13.25 15.05
C ASP A 100 7.51 12.66 14.33
N TYR A 101 7.53 11.36 14.08
CA TYR A 101 8.62 10.70 13.38
C TYR A 101 8.08 9.64 12.39
N PRO A 102 8.81 9.40 11.27
CA PRO A 102 8.41 8.39 10.30
C PRO A 102 8.43 6.99 10.93
N HIS A 103 7.30 6.30 10.88
CA HIS A 103 7.20 4.91 11.31
C HIS A 103 6.22 4.16 10.40
N LYS A 104 6.47 2.85 10.23
CA LYS A 104 5.58 2.02 9.42
C LYS A 104 4.28 1.76 10.18
N ARG A 105 3.16 1.91 9.46
CA ARG A 105 1.82 1.50 9.89
C ARG A 105 1.45 0.19 9.20
N MET A 106 0.46 0.14 8.33
CA MET A 106 0.20 -1.07 7.55
C MET A 106 1.42 -1.38 6.66
N LYS A 107 2.07 -2.53 6.90
CA LYS A 107 3.29 -2.92 6.18
C LYS A 107 2.99 -3.53 4.81
N ALA A 108 1.77 -4.02 4.61
CA ALA A 108 1.37 -4.70 3.40
C ALA A 108 1.30 -3.74 2.20
N TYR A 109 1.90 -4.15 1.08
CA TYR A 109 1.65 -3.61 -0.25
C TYR A 109 0.83 -4.61 -1.04
N VAL A 110 -0.28 -4.18 -1.62
CA VAL A 110 -1.18 -5.03 -2.40
C VAL A 110 -1.12 -4.61 -3.85
N TYR A 111 -0.74 -5.52 -4.73
CA TYR A 111 -0.68 -5.35 -6.17
C TYR A 111 -1.78 -6.18 -6.81
N LYS A 112 -2.81 -5.54 -7.34
CA LYS A 112 -3.95 -6.22 -7.97
C LYS A 112 -3.67 -6.44 -9.46
N ASN A 113 -4.11 -7.60 -9.96
CA ASN A 113 -3.85 -8.07 -11.31
C ASN A 113 -2.35 -8.23 -11.64
N TYR A 114 -1.54 -8.47 -10.63
CA TYR A 114 -0.12 -8.79 -10.77
C TYR A 114 0.27 -9.98 -9.87
N PRO A 115 0.61 -11.15 -10.45
CA PRO A 115 0.52 -11.48 -11.87
C PRO A 115 -0.92 -11.40 -12.39
N GLN A 116 -1.09 -11.36 -13.71
CA GLN A 116 -2.41 -11.23 -14.35
C GLN A 116 -3.42 -12.23 -13.77
N GLY A 117 -4.59 -11.75 -13.40
CA GLY A 117 -5.68 -12.53 -12.79
C GLY A 117 -5.53 -12.81 -11.29
N LYS A 118 -4.44 -12.33 -10.65
CA LYS A 118 -4.17 -12.54 -9.22
C LYS A 118 -3.79 -11.25 -8.51
N MET A 119 -3.64 -11.33 -7.20
CA MET A 119 -2.98 -10.30 -6.40
C MET A 119 -1.64 -10.80 -5.88
N SER A 120 -0.60 -9.97 -5.90
CA SER A 120 0.58 -10.15 -5.07
C SER A 120 0.48 -9.28 -3.83
N VAL A 121 0.83 -9.83 -2.69
CA VAL A 121 0.90 -9.10 -1.43
C VAL A 121 2.29 -9.26 -0.85
N THR A 122 2.96 -8.14 -0.59
CA THR A 122 4.19 -8.13 0.20
C THR A 122 3.87 -7.62 1.59
N ASP A 123 4.36 -8.28 2.63
CA ASP A 123 4.13 -7.87 4.04
C ASP A 123 5.33 -8.27 4.89
N GLY A 124 5.59 -7.52 5.94
CA GLY A 124 6.69 -7.75 6.87
C GLY A 124 6.22 -8.39 8.18
N LEU A 125 6.91 -9.44 8.62
CA LEU A 125 6.66 -10.12 9.87
C LEU A 125 7.96 -10.22 10.66
N SER A 126 8.03 -9.54 11.82
CA SER A 126 9.26 -9.45 12.61
C SER A 126 10.43 -8.89 11.75
N LEU A 127 11.48 -9.67 11.54
CA LEU A 127 12.68 -9.30 10.77
C LEU A 127 12.69 -9.89 9.35
N GLN A 128 11.62 -10.56 8.94
CA GLN A 128 11.49 -11.19 7.63
C GLN A 128 10.34 -10.57 6.85
N ASP A 129 10.58 -10.30 5.57
CA ASP A 129 9.58 -9.83 4.62
C ASP A 129 9.16 -10.97 3.70
N TYR A 130 7.87 -11.04 3.40
CA TYR A 130 7.24 -12.11 2.64
C TYR A 130 6.52 -11.57 1.41
N VAL A 131 6.39 -12.43 0.40
CA VAL A 131 5.49 -12.24 -0.73
C VAL A 131 4.62 -13.46 -0.92
N TYR A 132 3.32 -13.25 -1.11
CA TYR A 132 2.38 -14.31 -1.44
C TYR A 132 1.35 -13.85 -2.47
N GLU A 133 0.81 -14.82 -3.20
CA GLU A 133 -0.29 -14.59 -4.11
C GLU A 133 -1.64 -14.76 -3.39
N ASP A 134 -2.64 -14.02 -3.86
CA ASP A 134 -4.00 -14.06 -3.36
C ASP A 134 -5.00 -13.96 -4.52
N GLU A 135 -6.25 -14.31 -4.27
CA GLU A 135 -7.32 -14.26 -5.27
C GLU A 135 -7.74 -12.82 -5.54
N LEU A 136 -7.81 -12.46 -6.82
CA LEU A 136 -8.34 -11.18 -7.27
C LEU A 136 -9.88 -11.23 -7.28
N ASN A 137 -10.53 -10.19 -6.74
CA ASN A 137 -11.99 -10.03 -6.72
C ASN A 137 -12.73 -11.24 -6.11
N ALA A 138 -12.20 -11.78 -5.01
CA ALA A 138 -12.79 -12.92 -4.31
C ALA A 138 -14.09 -12.59 -3.57
N GLN A 139 -14.50 -11.32 -3.52
CA GLN A 139 -15.75 -10.86 -2.92
C GLN A 139 -16.94 -11.18 -3.84
N GLN A 140 -17.95 -11.81 -3.28
CA GLN A 140 -19.25 -12.03 -3.95
C GLN A 140 -20.23 -10.96 -3.44
N TRP A 141 -20.29 -9.84 -4.17
CA TRP A 141 -21.10 -8.70 -3.78
C TRP A 141 -22.57 -8.86 -4.10
N GLU A 142 -23.43 -8.59 -3.14
CA GLU A 142 -24.87 -8.37 -3.30
C GLU A 142 -25.15 -6.88 -3.32
N MET A 143 -25.71 -6.36 -4.41
CA MET A 143 -26.01 -4.94 -4.57
C MET A 143 -27.39 -4.61 -4.00
N HIS A 144 -27.51 -3.46 -3.34
CA HIS A 144 -28.73 -2.95 -2.74
C HIS A 144 -29.14 -1.61 -3.35
N ASP A 145 -30.43 -1.25 -3.24
CA ASP A 145 -30.96 0.03 -3.76
C ASP A 145 -30.59 1.24 -2.90
N SER A 146 -30.01 1.03 -1.72
CA SER A 146 -29.58 2.10 -0.83
C SER A 146 -28.50 2.96 -1.48
N THR A 147 -28.64 4.28 -1.35
CA THR A 147 -27.71 5.26 -1.92
C THR A 147 -27.27 6.30 -0.90
N LYS A 148 -26.06 6.83 -1.07
CA LYS A 148 -25.54 8.02 -0.37
C LYS A 148 -24.54 8.76 -1.25
N THR A 149 -24.13 9.96 -0.82
CA THR A 149 -23.11 10.73 -1.53
C THR A 149 -21.81 10.74 -0.74
N ILE A 150 -20.67 10.48 -1.40
CA ILE A 150 -19.32 10.55 -0.82
C ILE A 150 -18.44 11.36 -1.79
N LEU A 151 -17.78 12.44 -1.31
CA LEU A 151 -16.97 13.35 -2.16
C LEU A 151 -17.72 13.83 -3.41
N ASP A 152 -19.01 14.19 -3.26
CA ASP A 152 -19.91 14.59 -4.35
C ASP A 152 -20.24 13.50 -5.39
N TYR A 153 -19.82 12.25 -5.17
CA TYR A 153 -20.17 11.11 -6.02
C TYR A 153 -21.36 10.35 -5.45
N PRO A 154 -22.42 10.12 -6.24
CA PRO A 154 -23.49 9.22 -5.84
C PRO A 154 -22.94 7.79 -5.74
N CYS A 155 -23.22 7.13 -4.64
CA CYS A 155 -22.74 5.79 -4.33
C CYS A 155 -23.93 4.86 -4.06
N GLN A 156 -23.83 3.64 -4.53
CA GLN A 156 -24.75 2.54 -4.25
C GLN A 156 -24.12 1.59 -3.22
N MET A 157 -24.96 0.96 -2.40
CA MET A 157 -24.53 0.00 -1.40
C MET A 157 -24.36 -1.41 -2.00
N ALA A 158 -23.35 -2.12 -1.51
CA ALA A 158 -23.21 -3.56 -1.74
C ALA A 158 -22.70 -4.25 -0.47
N GLU A 159 -23.06 -5.50 -0.25
CA GLU A 159 -22.63 -6.30 0.88
C GLU A 159 -22.02 -7.63 0.42
N CYS A 160 -21.10 -8.17 1.22
CA CYS A 160 -20.56 -9.51 0.99
C CYS A 160 -20.06 -10.15 2.28
N ASP A 161 -20.03 -11.47 2.31
CA ASP A 161 -19.25 -12.22 3.27
C ASP A 161 -17.86 -12.48 2.70
N PHE A 162 -16.83 -11.94 3.35
CA PHE A 162 -15.47 -12.10 2.91
C PHE A 162 -14.53 -12.33 4.09
N ARG A 163 -13.84 -13.47 4.07
CA ARG A 163 -12.81 -13.85 5.08
C ARG A 163 -13.32 -13.81 6.52
N GLY A 164 -14.51 -14.38 6.74
CA GLY A 164 -15.13 -14.50 8.06
C GLY A 164 -15.71 -13.22 8.62
N ARG A 165 -15.93 -12.21 7.76
CA ARG A 165 -16.59 -10.95 8.11
C ARG A 165 -17.64 -10.59 7.08
N GLN A 166 -18.72 -9.97 7.54
CA GLN A 166 -19.69 -9.29 6.69
C GLN A 166 -19.19 -7.87 6.43
N TRP A 167 -19.09 -7.50 5.16
CA TRP A 167 -18.63 -6.20 4.70
C TRP A 167 -19.74 -5.45 3.99
N THR A 168 -19.80 -4.14 4.24
CA THR A 168 -20.65 -3.20 3.50
C THR A 168 -19.74 -2.26 2.74
N ALA A 169 -19.95 -2.14 1.42
CA ALA A 169 -19.25 -1.23 0.53
C ALA A 169 -20.20 -0.22 -0.10
N TRP A 170 -19.71 0.99 -0.31
CA TRP A 170 -20.35 2.04 -1.08
C TRP A 170 -19.48 2.35 -2.28
N PHE A 171 -20.00 2.14 -3.48
CA PHE A 171 -19.26 2.31 -4.71
C PHE A 171 -19.95 3.28 -5.65
N SER A 172 -19.17 3.97 -6.49
CA SER A 172 -19.70 4.91 -7.47
C SER A 172 -19.38 4.48 -8.91
N THR A 173 -20.42 4.31 -9.72
CA THR A 173 -20.29 4.06 -11.17
C THR A 173 -19.85 5.30 -11.94
N ASN A 174 -19.92 6.50 -11.34
CA ASN A 174 -19.39 7.73 -11.94
C ASN A 174 -17.84 7.73 -12.00
N VAL A 175 -17.20 6.82 -11.24
CA VAL A 175 -15.79 6.47 -11.39
C VAL A 175 -15.74 5.01 -11.86
N PRO A 176 -15.75 4.75 -13.18
CA PRO A 176 -15.99 3.40 -13.74
C PRO A 176 -14.71 2.55 -13.68
N VAL A 177 -14.20 2.36 -12.48
CA VAL A 177 -12.99 1.56 -12.18
C VAL A 177 -13.36 0.52 -11.13
N SER A 178 -13.29 -0.76 -11.50
CA SER A 178 -13.61 -1.88 -10.60
C SER A 178 -12.49 -2.11 -9.60
N ASP A 179 -12.29 -1.17 -8.67
CA ASP A 179 -11.21 -1.20 -7.69
C ASP A 179 -11.63 -0.60 -6.34
N GLY A 180 -10.77 -0.67 -5.33
CA GLY A 180 -11.00 -0.16 -3.99
C GLY A 180 -9.77 -0.26 -3.08
N PRO A 181 -9.88 0.14 -1.81
CA PRO A 181 -8.78 0.09 -0.86
C PRO A 181 -8.40 -1.35 -0.53
N TRP A 182 -7.16 -1.55 -0.08
CA TRP A 182 -6.62 -2.84 0.34
C TRP A 182 -6.85 -3.93 -0.71
N LYS A 183 -7.59 -5.01 -0.37
CA LYS A 183 -7.88 -6.16 -1.25
C LYS A 183 -9.28 -6.12 -1.85
N PHE A 184 -10.01 -5.04 -1.67
CA PHE A 184 -11.37 -4.91 -2.18
C PHE A 184 -11.40 -4.49 -3.65
N GLY A 185 -12.39 -5.00 -4.38
CA GLY A 185 -12.65 -4.72 -5.78
C GLY A 185 -13.83 -5.52 -6.28
N GLY A 186 -14.05 -5.58 -7.62
CA GLY A 186 -15.07 -6.42 -8.24
C GLY A 186 -16.47 -5.79 -8.34
N LEU A 187 -16.67 -4.55 -7.85
CA LEU A 187 -17.90 -3.79 -8.08
C LEU A 187 -17.83 -3.00 -9.41
N PRO A 188 -18.95 -2.61 -10.02
CA PRO A 188 -18.96 -1.90 -11.30
C PRO A 188 -18.62 -0.41 -11.18
N GLY A 189 -17.74 -0.06 -10.24
CA GLY A 189 -17.26 1.28 -9.95
C GLY A 189 -16.30 1.30 -8.78
N LEU A 190 -15.68 2.45 -8.55
CA LEU A 190 -14.71 2.63 -7.45
C LEU A 190 -15.42 2.50 -6.11
N ILE A 191 -14.87 1.65 -5.22
CA ILE A 191 -15.31 1.56 -3.83
C ILE A 191 -14.84 2.81 -3.09
N MET A 192 -15.79 3.66 -2.71
CA MET A 192 -15.56 4.93 -2.03
C MET A 192 -15.46 4.74 -0.51
N GLU A 193 -16.17 3.75 0.02
CA GLU A 193 -16.12 3.42 1.45
C GLU A 193 -16.37 1.92 1.60
N VAL A 194 -15.68 1.27 2.53
CA VAL A 194 -15.94 -0.12 2.91
C VAL A 194 -15.62 -0.35 4.38
N TYR A 195 -16.50 -1.05 5.09
CA TYR A 195 -16.34 -1.37 6.49
C TYR A 195 -16.96 -2.73 6.84
N ASP A 196 -16.46 -3.37 7.89
CA ASP A 196 -17.07 -4.59 8.41
C ASP A 196 -18.21 -4.26 9.38
N LYS A 197 -19.15 -5.20 9.56
CA LYS A 197 -20.37 -5.04 10.39
C LYS A 197 -20.09 -4.54 11.81
N GLY A 198 -18.93 -4.88 12.37
CA GLY A 198 -18.51 -4.42 13.69
C GLY A 198 -17.77 -3.08 13.68
N SER A 199 -17.59 -2.47 12.50
CA SER A 199 -16.76 -1.28 12.29
C SER A 199 -15.37 -1.42 12.92
N LYS A 200 -14.84 -2.66 12.93
CA LYS A 200 -13.47 -2.91 13.36
C LYS A 200 -12.47 -2.38 12.32
N TYR A 201 -12.81 -2.54 11.06
CA TYR A 201 -12.04 -2.06 9.92
C TYR A 201 -12.92 -1.13 9.10
N HIS A 202 -12.46 0.08 8.87
CA HIS A 202 -13.20 1.09 8.12
C HIS A 202 -12.25 1.85 7.19
N PHE A 203 -12.57 1.88 5.91
CA PHE A 203 -11.85 2.57 4.86
C PHE A 203 -12.79 3.60 4.23
N THR A 204 -12.40 4.87 4.24
CA THR A 204 -13.19 5.96 3.64
C THR A 204 -12.31 6.75 2.70
N ILE A 205 -12.76 6.95 1.46
CA ILE A 205 -12.04 7.81 0.50
C ILE A 205 -12.10 9.26 0.97
N ILE A 206 -10.94 9.91 1.00
CA ILE A 206 -10.80 11.32 1.37
C ILE A 206 -10.22 12.19 0.25
N GLY A 207 -9.82 11.57 -0.84
CA GLY A 207 -9.28 12.28 -2.00
C GLY A 207 -9.16 11.39 -3.21
N LEU A 208 -9.38 12.01 -4.39
CA LEU A 208 -9.27 11.37 -5.69
C LEU A 208 -8.72 12.39 -6.68
N LYS A 209 -7.67 12.02 -7.42
CA LYS A 209 -7.07 12.88 -8.44
C LYS A 209 -6.54 12.10 -9.62
N LYS A 210 -6.65 12.69 -10.81
CA LYS A 210 -5.93 12.21 -11.99
C LYS A 210 -4.45 12.51 -11.82
N VAL A 211 -3.61 11.59 -12.28
CA VAL A 211 -2.15 11.72 -12.32
C VAL A 211 -1.67 11.40 -13.73
N GLU A 212 -0.48 11.87 -14.08
CA GLU A 212 0.10 11.63 -15.39
C GLU A 212 1.29 10.68 -15.25
N ASN A 213 1.13 9.44 -15.77
CA ASN A 213 2.20 8.45 -15.88
C ASN A 213 2.99 8.21 -14.56
N GLU A 214 2.33 8.23 -13.41
CA GLU A 214 2.99 7.94 -12.13
C GLU A 214 3.34 6.43 -12.06
N PRO A 215 4.62 6.04 -11.96
CA PRO A 215 5.00 4.64 -12.09
C PRO A 215 4.46 3.80 -10.92
N ILE A 216 3.86 2.65 -11.24
CA ILE A 216 3.52 1.60 -10.28
C ILE A 216 4.72 0.66 -10.21
N ILE A 217 5.41 0.66 -9.08
CA ILE A 217 6.65 -0.07 -8.89
C ILE A 217 6.41 -1.30 -8.01
N PHE A 218 6.83 -2.46 -8.50
CA PHE A 218 6.94 -3.70 -7.73
C PHE A 218 8.38 -3.90 -7.29
N SER A 219 8.59 -4.09 -5.99
CA SER A 219 9.90 -4.36 -5.41
C SER A 219 9.98 -5.83 -4.97
N GLU A 220 11.12 -6.50 -5.20
CA GLU A 220 11.38 -7.87 -4.74
C GLU A 220 12.03 -7.92 -3.36
N SER A 221 12.40 -6.76 -2.82
CA SER A 221 12.92 -6.57 -1.46
C SER A 221 12.70 -5.13 -1.04
N TYR A 222 12.58 -4.87 0.25
CA TYR A 222 12.73 -3.50 0.76
C TYR A 222 14.21 -3.14 0.85
N VAL A 223 14.50 -1.83 0.78
CA VAL A 223 15.89 -1.35 0.79
C VAL A 223 16.62 -1.82 2.04
N GLY A 224 17.81 -2.40 1.85
CA GLY A 224 18.64 -2.92 2.94
C GLY A 224 18.16 -4.23 3.54
N SER A 225 17.08 -4.82 3.02
CA SER A 225 16.57 -6.12 3.44
C SER A 225 16.92 -7.24 2.46
N LYS A 226 16.76 -8.48 2.91
CA LYS A 226 16.84 -9.65 2.05
C LYS A 226 15.67 -9.65 1.05
N ARG A 227 15.83 -10.41 -0.03
CA ARG A 227 14.74 -10.70 -0.96
C ARG A 227 13.56 -11.29 -0.19
N PHE A 228 12.34 -10.93 -0.61
CA PHE A 228 11.12 -11.45 0.01
C PHE A 228 11.10 -12.98 -0.05
N GLU A 229 10.74 -13.59 1.05
CA GLU A 229 10.49 -15.03 1.12
C GLU A 229 9.13 -15.32 0.50
N LYS A 230 9.11 -16.26 -0.46
CA LYS A 230 7.87 -16.70 -1.07
C LYS A 230 7.13 -17.64 -0.15
N THR A 231 5.87 -17.36 0.07
CA THR A 231 4.97 -18.18 0.91
C THR A 231 3.57 -18.22 0.29
N ASN A 232 2.64 -18.88 0.93
CA ASN A 232 1.23 -18.77 0.64
C ASN A 232 0.52 -18.01 1.76
N ARG A 233 -0.68 -17.51 1.45
CA ARG A 233 -1.46 -16.71 2.39
C ARG A 233 -1.71 -17.40 3.74
N LEU A 234 -2.01 -18.70 3.73
CA LEU A 234 -2.38 -19.42 4.98
C LEU A 234 -1.18 -19.59 5.88
N ASP A 235 -0.02 -19.95 5.33
CA ASP A 235 1.21 -20.10 6.10
C ASP A 235 1.71 -18.76 6.63
N PHE A 236 1.60 -17.68 5.84
CA PHE A 236 1.88 -16.33 6.31
C PHE A 236 0.98 -15.96 7.53
N LEU A 237 -0.33 -16.25 7.44
CA LEU A 237 -1.26 -15.94 8.54
C LEU A 237 -1.00 -16.78 9.79
N LYS A 238 -0.56 -18.05 9.65
CA LYS A 238 -0.12 -18.88 10.78
C LYS A 238 1.10 -18.25 11.45
N ALA A 239 2.15 -17.96 10.68
CA ALA A 239 3.35 -17.30 11.20
C ALA A 239 3.04 -15.97 11.90
N LYS A 240 2.05 -15.20 11.40
CA LYS A 240 1.61 -13.93 12.01
C LYS A 240 0.86 -14.13 13.33
N LYS A 241 0.22 -15.27 13.53
CA LYS A 241 -0.50 -15.59 14.78
C LYS A 241 0.44 -15.99 15.90
N ASP A 242 1.62 -16.55 15.55
CA ASP A 242 2.59 -17.13 16.48
C ASP A 242 3.57 -16.06 17.06
N ILE A 243 3.37 -14.77 16.74
CA ILE A 243 4.12 -13.60 17.23
C ILE A 243 3.23 -12.75 18.14
#